data_6bb8634139b269c9c29be05ca19d7204
#
_entry.id   6bb8634139b269c9c29be05ca19d7204
#
_cell.length_a   1.000
_cell.length_b   1.000
_cell.length_c   1.000
_cell.angle_alpha   90.00
_cell.angle_beta   90.00
_cell.angle_gamma   90.00
#
_symmetry.space_group_name_H-M   'P 1'
#
loop_
_entity.id
_entity.type
_entity.pdbx_description
1 polymer ?
#
loop_
_entity_poly.entity_id
_entity_poly.type
_entity_poly.pdbx_seq_one_letter_code
_entity_poly.pdbx_strand_id
1 'polypeptide(L)'
;MPNVSYRITTTQGDVVEVHNPSGLPEVTKIAKIEEPYIQAQIITKSEFLGNVIKLCIDKRGVMKNQTFITQDRVEVNFDMPLSEIVFDFYDKLKSISKGYASFDYHRTGFQLSKLVKLDILLNGEPVDALSSLTYTDHAYDFGRKMCEKLKELIPRQQFDIAIQAAIGAKIIARETVKAVRKDVTAKCYGGDISRKRKLLEKQKKGKKRMRQIGNVEVPQSAFLAVLKMD
;
A
#
# COMPACT_ATOMS: atom_id res chain seq x y z
N MET A 1 0.12 -9.51 -1.92
CA MET A 1 -1.24 -8.93 -1.83
C MET A 1 -2.21 -9.91 -2.43
N PRO A 2 -3.43 -10.10 -1.89
CA PRO A 2 -4.45 -10.90 -2.57
C PRO A 2 -4.68 -10.25 -3.93
N ASN A 3 -4.41 -11.03 -4.98
CA ASN A 3 -4.34 -10.49 -6.32
C ASN A 3 -5.72 -10.53 -6.95
N VAL A 4 -6.22 -9.36 -7.21
CA VAL A 4 -7.34 -9.17 -8.13
C VAL A 4 -6.74 -9.17 -9.54
N SER A 5 -7.36 -9.85 -10.51
CA SER A 5 -6.92 -9.81 -11.90
C SER A 5 -7.28 -8.47 -12.52
N TYR A 6 -6.31 -7.81 -13.10
CA TYR A 6 -6.50 -6.56 -13.85
C TYR A 6 -6.39 -6.84 -15.34
N ARG A 7 -7.17 -6.12 -16.15
CA ARG A 7 -7.09 -6.20 -17.60
C ARG A 7 -6.40 -4.94 -18.13
N ILE A 8 -5.31 -5.14 -18.85
CA ILE A 8 -4.50 -4.07 -19.40
C ILE A 8 -4.58 -4.13 -20.91
N THR A 9 -4.97 -3.01 -21.52
CA THR A 9 -4.88 -2.85 -22.97
C THR A 9 -3.60 -2.08 -23.27
N THR A 10 -2.74 -2.67 -24.10
CA THR A 10 -1.50 -2.02 -24.54
C THR A 10 -1.78 -1.01 -25.64
N THR A 11 -0.80 -0.13 -25.90
CA THR A 11 -0.86 0.83 -27.04
C THR A 11 -0.91 0.16 -28.41
N GLN A 12 -0.55 -1.13 -28.47
CA GLN A 12 -0.63 -1.95 -29.69
C GLN A 12 -2.00 -2.63 -29.88
N GLY A 13 -2.87 -2.52 -28.87
CA GLY A 13 -4.21 -3.11 -28.88
C GLY A 13 -4.30 -4.48 -28.23
N ASP A 14 -3.20 -5.07 -27.78
CA ASP A 14 -3.21 -6.33 -27.07
C ASP A 14 -3.84 -6.20 -25.68
N VAL A 15 -4.64 -7.19 -25.29
CA VAL A 15 -5.26 -7.26 -23.97
C VAL A 15 -4.56 -8.33 -23.15
N VAL A 16 -3.96 -7.92 -22.03
CA VAL A 16 -3.23 -8.80 -21.12
C VAL A 16 -3.90 -8.81 -19.75
N GLU A 17 -4.16 -9.99 -19.21
CA GLU A 17 -4.60 -10.12 -17.81
C GLU A 17 -3.38 -10.23 -16.90
N VAL A 18 -3.33 -9.35 -15.90
CA VAL A 18 -2.22 -9.26 -14.95
C VAL A 18 -2.74 -9.56 -13.55
N HIS A 19 -2.17 -10.59 -12.93
CA HIS A 19 -2.49 -10.99 -11.56
C HIS A 19 -1.48 -10.46 -10.53
N ASN A 20 -0.30 -10.02 -10.99
CA ASN A 20 0.75 -9.51 -10.14
C ASN A 20 1.26 -8.16 -10.65
N PRO A 21 1.39 -7.14 -9.79
CA PRO A 21 1.93 -5.84 -10.18
C PRO A 21 3.31 -5.88 -10.85
N SER A 22 4.15 -6.88 -10.53
CA SER A 22 5.45 -7.07 -11.18
C SER A 22 5.35 -7.47 -12.66
N GLY A 23 4.24 -8.08 -13.07
CA GLY A 23 3.97 -8.44 -14.47
C GLY A 23 3.38 -7.32 -15.32
N LEU A 24 3.25 -6.10 -14.78
CA LEU A 24 2.78 -4.95 -15.53
C LEU A 24 3.76 -4.57 -16.65
N PRO A 25 3.26 -4.31 -17.88
CA PRO A 25 4.06 -3.71 -18.93
C PRO A 25 4.60 -2.33 -18.51
N GLU A 26 5.61 -1.84 -19.21
CA GLU A 26 6.09 -0.47 -19.01
C GLU A 26 4.93 0.53 -19.15
N VAL A 27 4.89 1.54 -18.29
CA VAL A 27 3.81 2.55 -18.24
C VAL A 27 3.56 3.20 -19.62
N THR A 28 4.62 3.37 -20.42
CA THR A 28 4.57 3.93 -21.79
C THR A 28 3.82 3.05 -22.78
N LYS A 29 3.71 1.74 -22.52
CA LYS A 29 3.02 0.77 -23.36
C LYS A 29 1.58 0.51 -22.93
N ILE A 30 1.12 1.11 -21.86
CA ILE A 30 -0.24 0.94 -21.33
C ILE A 30 -1.15 2.01 -21.90
N ALA A 31 -2.19 1.61 -22.63
CA ALA A 31 -3.23 2.51 -23.12
C ALA A 31 -4.35 2.69 -22.08
N LYS A 32 -4.79 1.60 -21.42
CA LYS A 32 -5.81 1.64 -20.39
C LYS A 32 -5.68 0.46 -19.42
N ILE A 33 -6.11 0.69 -18.20
CA ILE A 33 -6.19 -0.32 -17.14
C ILE A 33 -7.65 -0.45 -16.73
N GLU A 34 -8.14 -1.68 -16.69
CA GLU A 34 -9.48 -2.02 -16.24
C GLU A 34 -9.37 -2.91 -15.01
N GLU A 35 -10.18 -2.62 -13.99
CA GLU A 35 -10.29 -3.42 -12.77
C GLU A 35 -11.64 -4.11 -12.69
N PRO A 36 -11.74 -5.28 -12.05
CA PRO A 36 -13.01 -5.97 -11.89
C PRO A 36 -13.90 -5.21 -10.91
N TYR A 37 -15.14 -5.02 -11.30
CA TYR A 37 -16.20 -4.40 -10.52
C TYR A 37 -17.21 -5.45 -10.03
N ILE A 38 -17.83 -5.11 -8.95
CA ILE A 38 -18.91 -5.87 -8.33
C ILE A 38 -20.11 -4.96 -8.11
N GLN A 39 -21.27 -5.56 -8.11
CA GLN A 39 -22.45 -4.98 -7.47
C GLN A 39 -22.59 -5.58 -6.08
N ALA A 40 -22.44 -4.74 -5.08
CA ALA A 40 -22.54 -5.05 -3.67
C ALA A 40 -23.96 -4.77 -3.19
N GLN A 41 -24.58 -5.73 -2.50
CA GLN A 41 -25.86 -5.60 -1.84
C GLN A 41 -25.64 -5.66 -0.33
N ILE A 42 -26.06 -4.61 0.38
CA ILE A 42 -25.89 -4.50 1.82
C ILE A 42 -27.25 -4.27 2.45
N ILE A 43 -27.63 -5.15 3.38
CA ILE A 43 -28.84 -4.99 4.18
C ILE A 43 -28.42 -4.67 5.61
N THR A 44 -28.93 -3.55 6.14
CA THR A 44 -28.58 -3.10 7.49
C THR A 44 -29.79 -2.45 8.18
N LYS A 45 -29.64 -2.11 9.46
CA LYS A 45 -30.62 -1.28 10.14
C LYS A 45 -30.50 0.18 9.70
N SER A 46 -31.62 0.91 9.67
CA SER A 46 -31.68 2.32 9.28
C SER A 46 -30.75 3.21 10.13
N GLU A 47 -30.53 2.90 11.40
CA GLU A 47 -29.61 3.64 12.29
C GLU A 47 -28.15 3.61 11.83
N PHE A 48 -27.70 2.56 11.12
CA PHE A 48 -26.33 2.40 10.62
C PHE A 48 -26.14 2.82 9.18
N LEU A 49 -27.23 3.18 8.49
CA LEU A 49 -27.24 3.49 7.05
C LEU A 49 -26.16 4.53 6.66
N GLY A 50 -26.10 5.65 7.40
CA GLY A 50 -25.14 6.72 7.11
C GLY A 50 -23.68 6.26 7.17
N ASN A 51 -23.35 5.44 8.18
CA ASN A 51 -22.00 4.89 8.33
C ASN A 51 -21.65 3.89 7.21
N VAL A 52 -22.63 3.08 6.81
CA VAL A 52 -22.46 2.12 5.71
C VAL A 52 -22.25 2.83 4.38
N ILE A 53 -23.06 3.86 4.09
CA ILE A 53 -22.91 4.67 2.87
C ILE A 53 -21.53 5.32 2.84
N LYS A 54 -21.11 5.93 3.96
CA LYS A 54 -19.79 6.55 4.07
C LYS A 54 -18.67 5.54 3.79
N LEU A 55 -18.71 4.36 4.43
CA LEU A 55 -17.73 3.30 4.19
C LEU A 55 -17.66 2.91 2.72
N CYS A 56 -18.79 2.73 2.05
CA CYS A 56 -18.83 2.37 0.63
C CYS A 56 -18.26 3.49 -0.26
N ILE A 57 -18.56 4.76 0.03
CA ILE A 57 -18.02 5.91 -0.72
C ILE A 57 -16.50 6.01 -0.51
N ASP A 58 -16.02 5.85 0.72
CA ASP A 58 -14.57 5.85 1.03
C ASP A 58 -13.83 4.73 0.29
N LYS A 59 -14.52 3.63 -0.03
CA LYS A 59 -14.05 2.50 -0.85
C LYS A 59 -14.43 2.62 -2.34
N ARG A 60 -14.55 3.83 -2.86
CA ARG A 60 -14.84 4.15 -4.27
C ARG A 60 -16.18 3.57 -4.79
N GLY A 61 -17.10 3.24 -3.89
CA GLY A 61 -18.41 2.74 -4.24
C GLY A 61 -19.32 3.83 -4.78
N VAL A 62 -20.08 3.52 -5.83
CA VAL A 62 -21.12 4.36 -6.41
C VAL A 62 -22.48 3.77 -6.05
N MET A 63 -23.27 4.50 -5.26
CA MET A 63 -24.60 4.06 -4.87
C MET A 63 -25.54 4.01 -6.08
N LYS A 64 -26.22 2.88 -6.27
CA LYS A 64 -27.19 2.68 -7.35
C LYS A 64 -28.62 2.92 -6.88
N ASN A 65 -29.00 2.24 -5.82
CA ASN A 65 -30.31 2.38 -5.23
C ASN A 65 -30.29 2.12 -3.72
N GLN A 66 -31.38 2.56 -3.08
CA GLN A 66 -31.67 2.33 -1.68
C GLN A 66 -33.14 1.97 -1.57
N THR A 67 -33.45 0.88 -0.87
CA THR A 67 -34.82 0.41 -0.69
C THR A 67 -35.07 0.06 0.78
N PHE A 68 -36.12 0.61 1.37
CA PHE A 68 -36.55 0.22 2.70
C PHE A 68 -37.37 -1.07 2.63
N ILE A 69 -36.84 -2.13 3.22
CA ILE A 69 -37.54 -3.44 3.29
C ILE A 69 -38.59 -3.39 4.37
N THR A 70 -38.26 -2.77 5.51
CA THR A 70 -39.16 -2.49 6.65
C THR A 70 -38.82 -1.13 7.22
N GLN A 71 -39.58 -0.66 8.24
CA GLN A 71 -39.27 0.60 8.91
C GLN A 71 -37.84 0.65 9.49
N ASP A 72 -37.31 -0.49 9.94
CA ASP A 72 -35.99 -0.60 10.59
C ASP A 72 -34.90 -1.17 9.69
N ARG A 73 -35.22 -1.72 8.51
CA ARG A 73 -34.27 -2.37 7.63
C ARG A 73 -34.23 -1.73 6.25
N VAL A 74 -33.03 -1.47 5.79
CA VAL A 74 -32.75 -0.86 4.51
C VAL A 74 -31.75 -1.71 3.73
N GLU A 75 -32.00 -1.86 2.46
CA GLU A 75 -31.08 -2.42 1.47
C GLU A 75 -30.45 -1.28 0.68
N VAL A 76 -29.16 -1.35 0.50
CA VAL A 76 -28.40 -0.43 -0.37
C VAL A 76 -27.55 -1.22 -1.35
N ASN A 77 -27.55 -0.79 -2.60
CA ASN A 77 -26.78 -1.40 -3.67
C ASN A 77 -25.72 -0.43 -4.18
N PHE A 78 -24.49 -0.93 -4.27
CA PHE A 78 -23.33 -0.17 -4.73
C PHE A 78 -22.62 -0.91 -5.86
N ASP A 79 -22.18 -0.16 -6.87
CA ASP A 79 -21.13 -0.61 -7.77
C ASP A 79 -19.79 -0.20 -7.16
N MET A 80 -18.86 -1.14 -7.00
CA MET A 80 -17.57 -0.86 -6.40
C MET A 80 -16.47 -1.79 -6.91
N PRO A 81 -15.21 -1.35 -6.87
CA PRO A 81 -14.10 -2.20 -7.28
C PRO A 81 -13.92 -3.40 -6.35
N LEU A 82 -13.70 -4.58 -6.94
CA LEU A 82 -13.45 -5.80 -6.16
C LEU A 82 -12.23 -5.66 -5.24
N SER A 83 -11.21 -4.93 -5.67
CA SER A 83 -9.98 -4.71 -4.90
C SER A 83 -10.23 -4.07 -3.53
N GLU A 84 -11.25 -3.24 -3.40
CA GLU A 84 -11.56 -2.51 -2.16
C GLU A 84 -12.27 -3.36 -1.10
N ILE A 85 -12.83 -4.50 -1.49
CA ILE A 85 -13.57 -5.37 -0.55
C ILE A 85 -12.76 -6.55 -0.03
N VAL A 86 -11.67 -6.91 -0.72
CA VAL A 86 -10.93 -8.15 -0.48
C VAL A 86 -10.26 -8.19 0.90
N PHE A 87 -9.89 -7.04 1.47
CA PHE A 87 -9.10 -7.02 2.70
C PHE A 87 -9.96 -6.86 3.96
N ASP A 88 -10.41 -5.67 4.23
CA ASP A 88 -10.92 -5.26 5.54
C ASP A 88 -12.36 -4.74 5.49
N PHE A 89 -12.92 -4.64 4.29
CA PHE A 89 -14.26 -4.07 4.09
C PHE A 89 -15.30 -4.79 4.94
N TYR A 90 -15.28 -6.13 4.96
CA TYR A 90 -16.24 -6.92 5.72
C TYR A 90 -16.11 -6.71 7.22
N ASP A 91 -14.89 -6.67 7.74
CA ASP A 91 -14.64 -6.45 9.16
C ASP A 91 -15.07 -5.03 9.59
N LYS A 92 -14.76 -4.03 8.75
CA LYS A 92 -15.22 -2.65 8.96
C LYS A 92 -16.74 -2.55 8.90
N LEU A 93 -17.36 -3.17 7.91
CA LEU A 93 -18.81 -3.20 7.77
C LEU A 93 -19.48 -3.79 9.01
N LYS A 94 -18.97 -4.92 9.51
CA LYS A 94 -19.47 -5.56 10.74
C LYS A 94 -19.25 -4.68 11.96
N SER A 95 -18.12 -4.04 12.07
CA SER A 95 -17.81 -3.14 13.20
C SER A 95 -18.76 -1.94 13.25
N ILE A 96 -18.92 -1.19 12.15
CA ILE A 96 -19.76 0.02 12.11
C ILE A 96 -21.25 -0.28 12.24
N SER A 97 -21.68 -1.48 11.85
CA SER A 97 -23.08 -1.92 11.95
C SER A 97 -23.35 -2.75 13.21
N LYS A 98 -22.39 -2.88 14.12
CA LYS A 98 -22.48 -3.74 15.31
C LYS A 98 -22.92 -5.18 14.98
N GLY A 99 -22.52 -5.68 13.83
CA GLY A 99 -22.86 -7.02 13.35
C GLY A 99 -24.22 -7.13 12.62
N TYR A 100 -24.99 -6.05 12.51
CA TYR A 100 -26.32 -6.09 11.89
C TYR A 100 -26.32 -6.02 10.37
N ALA A 101 -25.19 -5.65 9.72
CA ALA A 101 -25.11 -5.63 8.28
C ALA A 101 -24.86 -7.04 7.71
N SER A 102 -25.65 -7.40 6.70
CA SER A 102 -25.34 -8.50 5.79
C SER A 102 -24.78 -7.94 4.49
N PHE A 103 -23.88 -8.68 3.87
CA PHE A 103 -23.19 -8.27 2.64
C PHE A 103 -23.18 -9.44 1.67
N ASP A 104 -23.63 -9.19 0.48
CA ASP A 104 -23.52 -10.09 -0.66
C ASP A 104 -23.05 -9.30 -1.88
N TYR A 105 -22.44 -9.98 -2.86
CA TYR A 105 -22.00 -9.34 -4.09
C TYR A 105 -21.92 -10.30 -5.27
N HIS A 106 -22.06 -9.75 -6.45
CA HIS A 106 -21.78 -10.47 -7.69
C HIS A 106 -20.90 -9.64 -8.63
N ARG A 107 -20.12 -10.33 -9.45
CA ARG A 107 -19.22 -9.65 -10.40
C ARG A 107 -20.02 -9.10 -11.57
N THR A 108 -19.75 -7.84 -11.94
CA THR A 108 -20.42 -7.15 -13.06
C THR A 108 -19.52 -7.00 -14.29
N GLY A 109 -18.24 -7.32 -14.16
CA GLY A 109 -17.27 -7.22 -15.27
C GLY A 109 -16.08 -6.34 -14.94
N PHE A 110 -15.47 -5.75 -15.95
CA PHE A 110 -14.32 -4.87 -15.82
C PHE A 110 -14.71 -3.44 -16.16
N GLN A 111 -14.20 -2.47 -15.43
CA GLN A 111 -14.39 -1.05 -15.70
C GLN A 111 -13.04 -0.33 -15.74
N LEU A 112 -12.98 0.72 -16.58
CA LEU A 112 -11.80 1.56 -16.69
C LEU A 112 -11.51 2.25 -15.35
N SER A 113 -10.26 2.17 -14.90
CA SER A 113 -9.83 2.80 -13.66
C SER A 113 -8.48 3.49 -13.81
N LYS A 114 -8.31 4.60 -13.08
CA LYS A 114 -7.06 5.36 -13.02
C LYS A 114 -6.11 4.74 -12.00
N LEU A 115 -5.55 3.58 -12.34
CA LEU A 115 -4.60 2.88 -11.49
C LEU A 115 -3.17 3.22 -11.85
N VAL A 116 -2.32 3.25 -10.84
CA VAL A 116 -0.86 3.40 -10.97
C VAL A 116 -0.14 2.30 -10.22
N LYS A 117 0.99 1.88 -10.75
CA LYS A 117 1.90 0.98 -10.04
C LYS A 117 2.67 1.77 -8.99
N LEU A 118 2.52 1.37 -7.75
CA LEU A 118 3.30 1.86 -6.62
C LEU A 118 4.38 0.83 -6.30
N ASP A 119 5.64 1.22 -6.44
CA ASP A 119 6.80 0.42 -6.09
C ASP A 119 7.42 0.89 -4.78
N ILE A 120 7.81 -0.05 -3.93
CA ILE A 120 8.59 0.23 -2.74
C ILE A 120 10.05 -0.14 -3.01
N LEU A 121 10.93 0.84 -2.79
CA LEU A 121 12.35 0.67 -2.94
C LEU A 121 13.04 0.68 -1.57
N LEU A 122 13.92 -0.26 -1.35
CA LEU A 122 14.82 -0.30 -0.20
C LEU A 122 16.25 -0.03 -0.67
N ASN A 123 16.82 1.07 -0.21
CA ASN A 123 18.15 1.56 -0.66
C ASN A 123 18.27 1.78 -2.18
N GLY A 124 17.14 2.02 -2.86
CA GLY A 124 17.08 2.23 -4.29
C GLY A 124 16.75 0.97 -5.11
N GLU A 125 16.68 -0.19 -4.47
CA GLU A 125 16.31 -1.44 -5.12
C GLU A 125 14.82 -1.74 -4.91
N PRO A 126 14.06 -2.05 -5.96
CA PRO A 126 12.63 -2.35 -5.85
C PRO A 126 12.41 -3.69 -5.14
N VAL A 127 11.37 -3.76 -4.33
CA VAL A 127 10.92 -4.98 -3.67
C VAL A 127 9.58 -5.41 -4.28
N ASP A 128 9.62 -6.35 -5.21
CA ASP A 128 8.46 -6.78 -5.99
C ASP A 128 7.28 -7.25 -5.12
N ALA A 129 7.57 -7.92 -4.01
CA ALA A 129 6.55 -8.39 -3.08
C ALA A 129 5.75 -7.25 -2.39
N LEU A 130 6.29 -6.03 -2.39
CA LEU A 130 5.66 -4.83 -1.84
C LEU A 130 5.06 -3.92 -2.92
N SER A 131 5.24 -4.25 -4.20
CA SER A 131 4.61 -3.52 -5.30
C SER A 131 3.10 -3.72 -5.30
N SER A 132 2.35 -2.67 -5.60
CA SER A 132 0.89 -2.69 -5.63
C SER A 132 0.31 -1.82 -6.74
N LEU A 133 -0.90 -2.18 -7.20
CA LEU A 133 -1.72 -1.32 -8.03
C LEU A 133 -2.66 -0.53 -7.13
N THR A 134 -2.60 0.78 -7.23
CA THR A 134 -3.35 1.69 -6.36
C THR A 134 -4.03 2.77 -7.19
N TYR A 135 -5.19 3.21 -6.75
CA TYR A 135 -5.88 4.34 -7.37
C TYR A 135 -5.04 5.61 -7.24
N THR A 136 -4.94 6.38 -8.34
CA THR A 136 -4.00 7.51 -8.46
C THR A 136 -4.16 8.52 -7.33
N ASP A 137 -5.40 8.85 -6.96
CA ASP A 137 -5.67 9.88 -5.95
C ASP A 137 -5.29 9.42 -4.52
N HIS A 138 -5.28 8.10 -4.27
CA HIS A 138 -4.91 7.52 -2.98
C HIS A 138 -3.43 7.10 -2.91
N ALA A 139 -2.74 7.08 -4.05
CA ALA A 139 -1.38 6.52 -4.15
C ALA A 139 -0.36 7.24 -3.26
N TYR A 140 -0.49 8.57 -3.10
CA TYR A 140 0.41 9.35 -2.25
C TYR A 140 0.26 8.99 -0.77
N ASP A 141 -0.97 9.01 -0.26
CA ASP A 141 -1.26 8.73 1.15
C ASP A 141 -0.96 7.28 1.49
N PHE A 142 -1.30 6.36 0.60
CA PHE A 142 -0.98 4.94 0.75
C PHE A 142 0.52 4.70 0.76
N GLY A 143 1.27 5.27 -0.19
CA GLY A 143 2.73 5.15 -0.24
C GLY A 143 3.43 5.72 0.98
N ARG A 144 2.93 6.85 1.51
CA ARG A 144 3.43 7.46 2.73
C ARG A 144 3.21 6.58 3.95
N LYS A 145 1.99 6.12 4.17
CA LYS A 145 1.64 5.21 5.27
C LYS A 145 2.48 3.93 5.21
N MET A 146 2.69 3.39 4.00
CA MET A 146 3.49 2.22 3.76
C MET A 146 4.95 2.41 4.17
N CYS A 147 5.56 3.55 3.80
CA CYS A 147 6.91 3.90 4.22
C CYS A 147 7.04 4.06 5.74
N GLU A 148 6.07 4.73 6.37
CA GLU A 148 6.01 4.92 7.82
C GLU A 148 5.91 3.56 8.54
N LYS A 149 5.02 2.68 8.08
CA LYS A 149 4.83 1.35 8.66
C LYS A 149 6.06 0.44 8.51
N LEU A 150 6.65 0.44 7.33
CA LEU A 150 7.88 -0.32 7.08
C LEU A 150 9.04 0.18 7.96
N LYS A 151 9.14 1.50 8.20
CA LYS A 151 10.15 2.08 9.10
C LYS A 151 10.01 1.59 10.54
N GLU A 152 8.79 1.36 11.01
CA GLU A 152 8.54 0.81 12.34
C GLU A 152 8.94 -0.66 12.46
N LEU A 153 8.71 -1.43 11.38
CA LEU A 153 8.84 -2.90 11.38
C LEU A 153 10.22 -3.40 10.96
N ILE A 154 10.92 -2.65 10.11
CA ILE A 154 12.28 -3.03 9.68
C ILE A 154 13.26 -2.73 10.81
N PRO A 155 13.99 -3.73 11.32
CA PRO A 155 14.94 -3.54 12.39
C PRO A 155 16.14 -2.68 11.94
N ARG A 156 16.69 -1.92 12.87
CA ARG A 156 17.91 -1.14 12.63
C ARG A 156 19.07 -2.07 12.31
N GLN A 157 19.74 -1.79 11.21
CA GLN A 157 20.94 -2.52 10.78
C GLN A 157 22.21 -1.67 10.96
N GLN A 158 23.36 -2.19 10.51
CA GLN A 158 24.64 -1.49 10.61
C GLN A 158 24.77 -0.27 9.68
N PHE A 159 23.81 -0.10 8.75
CA PHE A 159 23.74 1.01 7.78
C PHE A 159 22.33 1.60 7.75
N ASP A 160 22.21 2.82 7.23
CA ASP A 160 20.92 3.46 7.07
C ASP A 160 20.14 2.82 5.92
N ILE A 161 18.87 2.51 6.14
CA ILE A 161 17.97 1.95 5.13
C ILE A 161 17.05 3.05 4.67
N ALA A 162 17.15 3.43 3.40
CA ALA A 162 16.21 4.34 2.77
C ALA A 162 15.00 3.54 2.26
N ILE A 163 13.82 3.86 2.75
CA ILE A 163 12.54 3.30 2.30
C ILE A 163 11.89 4.37 1.43
N GLN A 164 11.55 4.02 0.20
CA GLN A 164 10.99 4.98 -0.76
C GLN A 164 9.77 4.36 -1.43
N ALA A 165 8.71 5.14 -1.58
CA ALA A 165 7.58 4.79 -2.42
C ALA A 165 7.68 5.57 -3.73
N ALA A 166 7.54 4.90 -4.86
CA ALA A 166 7.72 5.49 -6.17
C ALA A 166 6.59 5.10 -7.13
N ILE A 167 6.23 6.01 -8.02
CA ILE A 167 5.35 5.76 -9.16
C ILE A 167 6.20 5.97 -10.42
N GLY A 168 6.57 4.89 -11.09
CA GLY A 168 7.56 4.92 -12.15
C GLY A 168 8.91 5.47 -11.64
N ALA A 169 9.43 6.50 -12.27
CA ALA A 169 10.69 7.16 -11.86
C ALA A 169 10.52 8.19 -10.71
N LYS A 170 9.27 8.56 -10.36
CA LYS A 170 9.00 9.62 -9.39
C LYS A 170 8.85 9.05 -7.98
N ILE A 171 9.73 9.47 -7.06
CA ILE A 171 9.60 9.17 -5.64
C ILE A 171 8.53 10.09 -5.05
N ILE A 172 7.50 9.50 -4.42
CA ILE A 172 6.37 10.22 -3.82
C ILE A 172 6.46 10.30 -2.30
N ALA A 173 7.10 9.32 -1.66
CA ALA A 173 7.32 9.32 -0.21
C ALA A 173 8.69 8.71 0.12
N ARG A 174 9.27 9.14 1.24
CA ARG A 174 10.56 8.63 1.71
C ARG A 174 10.63 8.63 3.22
N GLU A 175 11.11 7.51 3.76
CA GLU A 175 11.46 7.35 5.16
C GLU A 175 12.86 6.73 5.30
N THR A 176 13.43 6.80 6.49
CA THR A 176 14.77 6.26 6.72
C THR A 176 14.84 5.56 8.08
N VAL A 177 15.23 4.30 8.08
CA VAL A 177 15.63 3.57 9.29
C VAL A 177 17.09 3.86 9.56
N LYS A 178 17.38 4.56 10.67
CA LYS A 178 18.75 4.93 11.02
C LYS A 178 19.55 3.72 11.47
N ALA A 179 20.82 3.65 11.04
CA ALA A 179 21.76 2.62 11.46
C ALA A 179 21.92 2.55 12.98
N VAL A 180 22.27 1.37 13.47
CA VAL A 180 22.81 1.22 14.83
C VAL A 180 24.14 1.99 14.92
N ARG A 181 24.23 2.92 15.86
CA ARG A 181 25.41 3.76 16.03
C ARG A 181 26.22 3.27 17.23
N LYS A 182 27.43 2.79 16.96
CA LYS A 182 28.41 2.52 18.01
C LYS A 182 29.09 3.84 18.37
N ASP A 183 29.18 4.18 19.65
CA ASP A 183 29.96 5.32 20.09
C ASP A 183 31.45 5.00 19.98
N VAL A 184 32.06 5.40 18.86
CA VAL A 184 33.49 5.21 18.58
C VAL A 184 34.36 6.25 19.27
N THR A 185 33.74 7.27 19.90
CA THR A 185 34.45 8.37 20.59
C THR A 185 34.43 8.22 22.10
N ALA A 186 33.72 7.25 22.67
CA ALA A 186 33.57 7.03 24.11
C ALA A 186 34.92 6.90 24.85
N LYS A 187 35.93 6.33 24.19
CA LYS A 187 37.29 6.16 24.77
C LYS A 187 38.23 7.32 24.47
N CYS A 188 37.78 8.40 23.84
CA CYS A 188 38.58 9.59 23.57
C CYS A 188 38.44 10.57 24.71
N TYR A 189 39.22 10.37 25.78
CA TYR A 189 39.35 11.32 26.86
C TYR A 189 40.23 12.52 26.42
N GLY A 190 39.79 13.73 26.74
CA GLY A 190 40.51 14.97 26.40
C GLY A 190 40.14 15.59 25.04
N GLY A 191 40.60 16.78 24.80
CA GLY A 191 40.16 17.67 23.74
C GLY A 191 40.67 17.40 22.32
N ASP A 192 41.17 16.18 22.00
CA ASP A 192 41.66 15.88 20.65
C ASP A 192 40.49 15.74 19.63
N ILE A 193 40.10 16.91 19.13
CA ILE A 193 39.05 17.07 18.14
C ILE A 193 39.43 16.36 16.82
N SER A 194 40.72 16.38 16.46
CA SER A 194 41.21 15.77 15.22
C SER A 194 41.04 14.27 15.23
N ARG A 195 41.36 13.61 16.33
CA ARG A 195 41.19 12.18 16.52
C ARG A 195 39.73 11.76 16.50
N LYS A 196 38.85 12.52 17.22
CA LYS A 196 37.40 12.27 17.18
C LYS A 196 36.84 12.38 15.78
N ARG A 197 37.23 13.39 15.01
CA ARG A 197 36.80 13.58 13.61
C ARG A 197 37.24 12.42 12.70
N LYS A 198 38.51 11.99 12.78
CA LYS A 198 39.02 10.85 12.01
C LYS A 198 38.25 9.54 12.31
N LEU A 199 37.94 9.28 13.59
CA LEU A 199 37.15 8.08 13.96
C LEU A 199 35.73 8.13 13.42
N LEU A 200 35.05 9.27 13.47
CA LEU A 200 33.72 9.46 12.89
C LEU A 200 33.73 9.31 11.36
N GLU A 201 34.74 9.85 10.68
CA GLU A 201 34.89 9.71 9.23
C GLU A 201 35.13 8.24 8.83
N LYS A 202 35.98 7.52 9.59
CA LYS A 202 36.21 6.08 9.38
C LYS A 202 34.93 5.28 9.55
N GLN A 203 34.13 5.59 10.59
CA GLN A 203 32.82 4.96 10.80
C GLN A 203 31.87 5.24 9.62
N LYS A 204 31.81 6.50 9.14
CA LYS A 204 30.99 6.89 8.00
C LYS A 204 31.38 6.13 6.72
N LYS A 205 32.69 6.02 6.44
CA LYS A 205 33.19 5.23 5.28
C LYS A 205 32.83 3.75 5.42
N GLY A 206 32.97 3.14 6.61
CA GLY A 206 32.58 1.76 6.87
C GLY A 206 31.10 1.50 6.63
N LYS A 207 30.23 2.38 7.14
CA LYS A 207 28.78 2.29 6.89
C LYS A 207 28.42 2.39 5.41
N LYS A 208 29.09 3.28 4.66
CA LYS A 208 28.88 3.41 3.21
C LYS A 208 29.25 2.11 2.47
N ARG A 209 30.35 1.44 2.83
CA ARG A 209 30.71 0.14 2.26
C ARG A 209 29.68 -0.95 2.61
N MET A 210 29.26 -1.02 3.88
CA MET A 210 28.26 -2.00 4.33
C MET A 210 26.94 -1.84 3.58
N ARG A 211 26.52 -0.61 3.30
CA ARG A 211 25.32 -0.34 2.51
C ARG A 211 25.42 -0.87 1.07
N GLN A 212 26.59 -0.86 0.47
CA GLN A 212 26.80 -1.34 -0.90
C GLN A 212 26.82 -2.87 -1.00
N ILE A 213 27.12 -3.57 0.08
CA ILE A 213 27.29 -5.03 0.11
C ILE A 213 26.13 -5.73 0.80
N GLY A 214 25.47 -5.05 1.74
CA GLY A 214 24.42 -5.63 2.58
C GLY A 214 23.04 -5.60 1.95
N ASN A 215 22.43 -6.76 1.85
CA ASN A 215 21.01 -6.87 1.54
C ASN A 215 20.17 -6.42 2.74
N VAL A 216 19.06 -5.76 2.48
CA VAL A 216 18.11 -5.36 3.52
C VAL A 216 17.22 -6.56 3.87
N GLU A 217 17.34 -7.05 5.09
CA GLU A 217 16.42 -8.08 5.60
C GLU A 217 15.07 -7.43 5.96
N VAL A 218 14.03 -7.87 5.28
CA VAL A 218 12.66 -7.48 5.56
C VAL A 218 11.98 -8.62 6.31
N PRO A 219 11.56 -8.43 7.56
CA PRO A 219 10.91 -9.47 8.32
C PRO A 219 9.55 -9.83 7.72
N GLN A 220 9.15 -11.09 7.82
CA GLN A 220 7.85 -11.56 7.30
C GLN A 220 6.67 -10.77 7.90
N SER A 221 6.78 -10.34 9.15
CA SER A 221 5.79 -9.48 9.80
C SER A 221 5.56 -8.15 9.08
N ALA A 222 6.57 -7.60 8.41
CA ALA A 222 6.44 -6.36 7.64
C ALA A 222 5.57 -6.56 6.39
N PHE A 223 5.70 -7.69 5.71
CA PHE A 223 4.82 -8.02 4.57
C PHE A 223 3.37 -8.18 5.02
N LEU A 224 3.13 -8.92 6.11
CA LEU A 224 1.78 -9.11 6.65
C LEU A 224 1.14 -7.80 7.15
N ALA A 225 1.94 -6.91 7.75
CA ALA A 225 1.46 -5.63 8.24
C ALA A 225 1.08 -4.68 7.09
N VAL A 226 1.86 -4.69 5.99
CA VAL A 226 1.54 -3.93 4.78
C VAL A 226 0.24 -4.42 4.14
N LEU A 227 -0.04 -5.72 4.18
CA LEU A 227 -1.29 -6.29 3.68
C LEU A 227 -2.54 -5.85 4.46
N LYS A 228 -2.37 -5.46 5.72
CA LYS A 228 -3.44 -5.01 6.61
C LYS A 228 -3.54 -3.48 6.71
N MET A 229 -2.80 -2.77 5.87
CA MET A 229 -2.85 -1.30 5.86
C MET A 229 -4.03 -0.82 5.01
N ASP A 230 -4.74 0.13 5.58
CA ASP A 230 -5.83 0.90 4.97
C ASP A 230 -5.40 2.32 4.63
#